data_225484a2264fc709b989697ef49c1fe4
#
_entry.id   225484a2264fc709b989697ef49c1fe4
#
_cell.length_a   1.000
_cell.length_b   1.000
_cell.length_c   1.000
_cell.angle_alpha   90.00
_cell.angle_beta   90.00
_cell.angle_gamma   90.00
#
_symmetry.space_group_name_H-M   'P 1'
#
loop_
_entity.id
_entity.type
_entity.pdbx_description
1 polymer ?
#
loop_
_entity_poly.entity_id
_entity_poly.type
_entity_poly.pdbx_seq_one_letter_code
_entity_poly.pdbx_strand_id
1 'polypeptide(L)'
;DKKVTTNSDQAYQWMMQTFADPDTIVNRATAALNTLAAQDEVNPEKLAAIGFCYGGKVVLDLARSNAPLKAVVTFHANLTPKAPAQEGQVQAEILVLHGELDSMVTLDDVASFQEEMQAAKVKHEVTVFENAKHGFSNPLADERAKANGVDLGYNPEAEQKGLAAMYALLDRRLA
;
A
#
# COMPACT_ATOMS: atom_id res chain seq x y z
N ASP A 1 19.97 -10.78 -7.34
CA ASP A 1 20.06 -10.15 -8.68
C ASP A 1 19.42 -8.78 -8.63
N LYS A 2 20.20 -7.72 -8.94
CA LYS A 2 19.67 -6.36 -9.00
C LYS A 2 19.03 -6.13 -10.37
N LYS A 3 17.70 -6.27 -10.47
CA LYS A 3 16.98 -5.74 -11.62
C LYS A 3 16.71 -4.25 -11.36
N VAL A 4 17.45 -3.39 -12.06
CA VAL A 4 17.28 -1.92 -12.01
C VAL A 4 17.12 -1.44 -13.42
N THR A 5 16.10 -0.61 -13.67
CA THR A 5 15.87 0.01 -14.96
C THR A 5 15.43 1.46 -14.79
N THR A 6 15.82 2.32 -15.73
CA THR A 6 15.28 3.68 -15.89
C THR A 6 14.23 3.76 -17.00
N ASN A 7 13.95 2.63 -17.67
CA ASN A 7 12.95 2.55 -18.73
C ASN A 7 11.58 2.21 -18.10
N SER A 8 10.60 3.09 -18.26
CA SER A 8 9.25 2.97 -17.69
C SER A 8 8.50 1.75 -18.25
N ASP A 9 8.63 1.43 -19.54
CA ASP A 9 7.94 0.29 -20.14
C ASP A 9 8.48 -1.03 -19.59
N GLN A 10 9.80 -1.12 -19.41
CA GLN A 10 10.43 -2.28 -18.80
C GLN A 10 10.02 -2.44 -17.34
N ALA A 11 9.96 -1.34 -16.56
CA ALA A 11 9.49 -1.35 -15.18
C ALA A 11 8.03 -1.82 -15.11
N TYR A 12 7.17 -1.32 -16.02
CA TYR A 12 5.79 -1.75 -16.13
C TYR A 12 5.66 -3.24 -16.45
N GLN A 13 6.42 -3.74 -17.42
CA GLN A 13 6.45 -5.17 -17.76
C GLN A 13 6.85 -6.04 -16.56
N TRP A 14 7.85 -5.63 -15.80
CA TRP A 14 8.26 -6.35 -14.59
C TRP A 14 7.17 -6.32 -13.50
N MET A 15 6.50 -5.19 -13.33
CA MET A 15 5.36 -5.10 -12.42
C MET A 15 4.24 -6.06 -12.85
N MET A 16 3.88 -6.08 -14.15
CA MET A 16 2.85 -6.98 -14.68
C MET A 16 3.21 -8.46 -14.53
N GLN A 17 4.48 -8.83 -14.67
CA GLN A 17 4.95 -10.19 -14.38
C GLN A 17 4.72 -10.58 -12.93
N THR A 18 4.88 -9.63 -11.99
CA THR A 18 4.59 -9.90 -10.57
C THR A 18 3.11 -10.05 -10.28
N PHE A 19 2.24 -9.34 -11.00
CA PHE A 19 0.79 -9.51 -10.89
C PHE A 19 0.32 -10.87 -11.41
N ALA A 20 1.05 -11.44 -12.39
CA ALA A 20 0.78 -12.79 -12.89
C ALA A 20 1.20 -13.89 -11.88
N ASP A 21 2.09 -13.58 -10.95
CA ASP A 21 2.53 -14.50 -9.88
C ASP A 21 2.42 -13.84 -8.49
N PRO A 22 1.18 -13.60 -8.03
CA PRO A 22 0.95 -12.91 -6.77
C PRO A 22 1.40 -13.72 -5.54
N ASP A 23 1.52 -15.05 -5.64
CA ASP A 23 2.03 -15.91 -4.56
C ASP A 23 3.50 -15.61 -4.26
N THR A 24 4.32 -15.45 -5.30
CA THR A 24 5.72 -15.07 -5.13
C THR A 24 5.87 -13.74 -4.41
N ILE A 25 5.00 -12.75 -4.67
CA ILE A 25 5.05 -11.45 -3.98
C ILE A 25 4.73 -11.61 -2.50
N VAL A 26 3.62 -12.27 -2.18
CA VAL A 26 3.20 -12.50 -0.78
C VAL A 26 4.26 -13.30 -0.03
N ASN A 27 4.81 -14.35 -0.65
CA ASN A 27 5.86 -15.17 -0.04
C ASN A 27 7.13 -14.35 0.27
N ARG A 28 7.54 -13.44 -0.64
CA ARG A 28 8.69 -12.55 -0.41
C ARG A 28 8.42 -11.55 0.70
N ALA A 29 7.24 -10.95 0.74
CA ALA A 29 6.84 -10.03 1.80
C ALA A 29 6.77 -10.75 3.16
N THR A 30 6.23 -11.97 3.18
CA THR A 30 6.21 -12.82 4.38
C THR A 30 7.62 -13.18 4.85
N ALA A 31 8.53 -13.54 3.94
CA ALA A 31 9.91 -13.81 4.29
C ALA A 31 10.61 -12.57 4.89
N ALA A 32 10.37 -11.38 4.34
CA ALA A 32 10.90 -10.14 4.89
C ALA A 32 10.33 -9.84 6.29
N LEU A 33 9.01 -10.03 6.49
CA LEU A 33 8.36 -9.87 7.78
C LEU A 33 8.95 -10.84 8.83
N ASN A 34 9.09 -12.11 8.48
CA ASN A 34 9.66 -13.12 9.37
C ASN A 34 11.13 -12.83 9.72
N THR A 35 11.91 -12.33 8.74
CA THR A 35 13.29 -11.91 8.98
C THR A 35 13.37 -10.73 9.96
N LEU A 36 12.46 -9.75 9.82
CA LEU A 36 12.36 -8.63 10.76
C LEU A 36 11.94 -9.12 12.16
N ALA A 37 10.91 -9.95 12.24
CA ALA A 37 10.38 -10.47 13.50
C ALA A 37 11.38 -11.32 14.28
N ALA A 38 12.39 -11.90 13.61
CA ALA A 38 13.44 -12.71 14.21
C ALA A 38 14.63 -11.91 14.75
N GLN A 39 14.64 -10.58 14.62
CA GLN A 39 15.72 -9.75 15.17
C GLN A 39 15.51 -9.54 16.68
N ASP A 40 16.59 -9.60 17.44
CA ASP A 40 16.55 -9.50 18.91
C ASP A 40 15.99 -8.14 19.42
N GLU A 41 16.17 -7.07 18.62
CA GLU A 41 15.71 -5.73 18.94
C GLU A 41 14.23 -5.48 18.58
N VAL A 42 13.59 -6.44 17.92
CA VAL A 42 12.21 -6.29 17.39
C VAL A 42 11.21 -7.01 18.29
N ASN A 43 10.15 -6.29 18.66
CA ASN A 43 9.00 -6.94 19.28
C ASN A 43 8.09 -7.54 18.19
N PRO A 44 8.05 -8.87 18.03
CA PRO A 44 7.27 -9.52 16.97
C PRO A 44 5.75 -9.35 17.11
N GLU A 45 5.28 -8.91 18.28
CA GLU A 45 3.86 -8.62 18.50
C GLU A 45 3.47 -7.20 18.10
N LYS A 46 4.43 -6.35 17.76
CA LYS A 46 4.24 -4.93 17.43
C LYS A 46 4.79 -4.61 16.03
N LEU A 47 4.28 -5.30 15.02
CA LEU A 47 4.70 -5.12 13.63
C LEU A 47 3.63 -4.39 12.82
N ALA A 48 4.07 -3.51 11.94
CA ALA A 48 3.24 -2.82 10.95
C ALA A 48 3.91 -2.85 9.58
N ALA A 49 3.11 -2.60 8.54
CA ALA A 49 3.62 -2.48 7.18
C ALA A 49 3.12 -1.20 6.52
N ILE A 50 4.01 -0.51 5.78
CA ILE A 50 3.71 0.69 5.03
C ILE A 50 4.05 0.43 3.57
N GLY A 51 3.17 0.87 2.66
CA GLY A 51 3.40 0.68 1.23
C GLY A 51 2.96 1.87 0.39
N PHE A 52 3.75 2.17 -0.65
CA PHE A 52 3.50 3.23 -1.61
C PHE A 52 3.27 2.61 -2.99
N CYS A 53 2.25 3.06 -3.72
CA CYS A 53 1.96 2.59 -5.07
C CYS A 53 1.86 1.05 -5.12
N TYR A 54 2.71 0.38 -5.91
CA TYR A 54 2.83 -1.06 -5.96
C TYR A 54 3.13 -1.70 -4.59
N GLY A 55 3.98 -1.06 -3.78
CA GLY A 55 4.26 -1.53 -2.41
C GLY A 55 3.02 -1.51 -1.52
N GLY A 56 2.08 -0.59 -1.76
CA GLY A 56 0.80 -0.58 -1.08
C GLY A 56 -0.04 -1.83 -1.35
N LYS A 57 -0.09 -2.29 -2.62
CA LYS A 57 -0.71 -3.58 -2.95
C LYS A 57 -0.04 -4.74 -2.21
N VAL A 58 1.29 -4.76 -2.19
CA VAL A 58 2.04 -5.85 -1.53
C VAL A 58 1.69 -5.96 -0.04
N VAL A 59 1.64 -4.84 0.69
CA VAL A 59 1.32 -4.87 2.13
C VAL A 59 -0.16 -5.16 2.40
N LEU A 60 -1.07 -4.78 1.48
CA LEU A 60 -2.49 -5.17 1.57
C LEU A 60 -2.67 -6.68 1.35
N ASP A 61 -2.02 -7.25 0.33
CA ASP A 61 -2.09 -8.69 0.08
C ASP A 61 -1.41 -9.50 1.21
N LEU A 62 -0.34 -8.95 1.81
CA LEU A 62 0.27 -9.53 3.01
C LEU A 62 -0.72 -9.53 4.19
N ALA A 63 -1.46 -8.45 4.42
CA ALA A 63 -2.51 -8.41 5.45
C ALA A 63 -3.63 -9.41 5.16
N ARG A 64 -4.10 -9.48 3.90
CA ARG A 64 -5.11 -10.45 3.45
C ARG A 64 -4.66 -11.91 3.61
N SER A 65 -3.35 -12.18 3.63
CA SER A 65 -2.79 -13.52 3.88
C SER A 65 -2.66 -13.89 5.37
N ASN A 66 -3.33 -13.16 6.26
CA ASN A 66 -3.30 -13.39 7.71
C ASN A 66 -1.93 -13.12 8.37
N ALA A 67 -1.15 -12.18 7.82
CA ALA A 67 0.11 -11.78 8.45
C ALA A 67 -0.13 -11.14 9.83
N PRO A 68 0.73 -11.39 10.83
CA PRO A 68 0.55 -10.90 12.20
C PRO A 68 0.94 -9.41 12.32
N LEU A 69 0.25 -8.56 11.56
CA LEU A 69 0.45 -7.12 11.56
C LEU A 69 -0.60 -6.44 12.44
N LYS A 70 -0.20 -5.40 13.17
CA LYS A 70 -1.11 -4.53 13.96
C LYS A 70 -1.70 -3.40 13.13
N ALA A 71 -0.95 -2.91 12.15
CA ALA A 71 -1.39 -1.86 11.25
C ALA A 71 -0.82 -2.05 9.84
N VAL A 72 -1.59 -1.62 8.85
CA VAL A 72 -1.15 -1.47 7.46
C VAL A 72 -1.52 -0.09 6.97
N VAL A 73 -0.58 0.65 6.41
CA VAL A 73 -0.80 1.97 5.83
C VAL A 73 -0.40 1.97 4.36
N THR A 74 -1.24 2.52 3.52
CA THR A 74 -0.94 2.63 2.09
C THR A 74 -1.11 4.05 1.58
N PHE A 75 -0.21 4.46 0.69
CA PHE A 75 -0.26 5.73 -0.03
C PHE A 75 -0.45 5.45 -1.52
N HIS A 76 -1.49 5.99 -2.13
CA HIS A 76 -1.82 5.85 -3.57
C HIS A 76 -1.57 4.42 -4.09
N ALA A 77 -2.13 3.44 -3.37
CA ALA A 77 -1.89 2.03 -3.63
C ALA A 77 -2.86 1.45 -4.67
N ASN A 78 -2.43 0.44 -5.41
CA ASN A 78 -3.37 -0.44 -6.10
C ASN A 78 -4.13 -1.27 -5.05
N LEU A 79 -5.45 -1.20 -5.06
CA LEU A 79 -6.34 -1.79 -4.05
C LEU A 79 -6.89 -3.16 -4.44
N THR A 80 -6.73 -3.55 -5.71
CA THR A 80 -7.24 -4.82 -6.24
C THR A 80 -6.64 -6.02 -5.49
N PRO A 81 -7.46 -6.88 -4.88
CA PRO A 81 -6.95 -8.03 -4.13
C PRO A 81 -6.41 -9.13 -5.05
N LYS A 82 -5.44 -9.90 -4.55
CA LYS A 82 -5.12 -11.22 -5.10
C LYS A 82 -6.29 -12.20 -4.90
N ALA A 83 -6.79 -12.22 -3.68
CA ALA A 83 -8.01 -12.89 -3.26
C ALA A 83 -8.69 -12.00 -2.22
N PRO A 84 -10.02 -11.85 -2.25
CA PRO A 84 -10.74 -11.03 -1.29
C PRO A 84 -10.49 -11.49 0.16
N ALA A 85 -10.45 -10.51 1.06
CA ALA A 85 -10.33 -10.76 2.49
C ALA A 85 -11.50 -11.59 3.01
N GLN A 86 -11.24 -12.49 3.94
CA GLN A 86 -12.24 -13.30 4.62
C GLN A 86 -12.43 -12.80 6.06
N GLU A 87 -13.64 -12.96 6.61
CA GLU A 87 -13.90 -12.59 8.00
C GLU A 87 -12.95 -13.29 8.96
N GLY A 88 -12.32 -12.50 9.85
CA GLY A 88 -11.36 -12.99 10.84
C GLY A 88 -9.95 -13.26 10.32
N GLN A 89 -9.70 -13.10 9.02
CA GLN A 89 -8.39 -13.36 8.41
C GLN A 89 -7.43 -12.18 8.53
N VAL A 90 -7.91 -10.94 8.39
CA VAL A 90 -7.08 -9.73 8.48
C VAL A 90 -7.04 -9.26 9.94
N GLN A 91 -5.85 -9.28 10.54
CA GLN A 91 -5.62 -8.86 11.93
C GLN A 91 -5.28 -7.38 12.07
N ALA A 92 -4.74 -6.79 11.00
CA ALA A 92 -4.31 -5.40 10.98
C ALA A 92 -5.48 -4.42 10.94
N GLU A 93 -5.32 -3.26 11.57
CA GLU A 93 -6.10 -2.07 11.23
C GLU A 93 -5.49 -1.44 9.97
N ILE A 94 -6.31 -1.18 8.95
CA ILE A 94 -5.85 -0.71 7.65
C ILE A 94 -6.19 0.77 7.46
N LEU A 95 -5.20 1.56 7.05
CA LEU A 95 -5.36 2.94 6.62
C LEU A 95 -4.97 3.08 5.16
N VAL A 96 -5.93 3.49 4.33
CA VAL A 96 -5.70 3.80 2.91
C VAL A 96 -5.71 5.31 2.72
N LEU A 97 -4.62 5.84 2.19
CA LEU A 97 -4.43 7.25 1.86
C LEU A 97 -4.42 7.38 0.33
N HIS A 98 -5.47 7.99 -0.22
CA HIS A 98 -5.77 7.96 -1.64
C HIS A 98 -5.94 9.37 -2.21
N GLY A 99 -5.59 9.57 -3.48
CA GLY A 99 -5.79 10.83 -4.19
C GLY A 99 -7.10 10.83 -5.00
N GLU A 100 -7.91 11.87 -4.86
CA GLU A 100 -9.19 12.01 -5.59
C GLU A 100 -9.00 11.93 -7.12
N LEU A 101 -7.91 12.49 -7.63
CA LEU A 101 -7.58 12.56 -9.05
C LEU A 101 -6.64 11.45 -9.52
N ASP A 102 -6.54 10.35 -8.75
CA ASP A 102 -5.74 9.19 -9.15
C ASP A 102 -6.39 8.48 -10.33
N SER A 103 -5.82 8.65 -11.52
CA SER A 103 -6.30 8.03 -12.76
C SER A 103 -5.88 6.56 -12.92
N MET A 104 -4.95 6.08 -12.10
CA MET A 104 -4.47 4.69 -12.13
C MET A 104 -5.28 3.78 -11.21
N VAL A 105 -5.82 4.35 -10.13
CA VAL A 105 -6.66 3.67 -9.16
C VAL A 105 -7.83 4.60 -8.87
N THR A 106 -9.00 4.22 -9.34
CA THR A 106 -10.18 5.10 -9.35
C THR A 106 -10.93 5.09 -8.02
N LEU A 107 -11.85 6.03 -7.85
CA LEU A 107 -12.75 6.01 -6.68
C LEU A 107 -13.67 4.78 -6.67
N ASP A 108 -13.95 4.15 -7.83
CA ASP A 108 -14.66 2.88 -7.89
C ASP A 108 -13.83 1.73 -7.32
N ASP A 109 -12.51 1.76 -7.52
CA ASP A 109 -11.59 0.81 -6.88
C ASP A 109 -11.56 1.01 -5.36
N VAL A 110 -11.63 2.27 -4.90
CA VAL A 110 -11.74 2.61 -3.47
C VAL A 110 -13.06 2.08 -2.90
N ALA A 111 -14.18 2.27 -3.60
CA ALA A 111 -15.48 1.76 -3.17
C ALA A 111 -15.47 0.23 -3.07
N SER A 112 -14.93 -0.45 -4.08
CA SER A 112 -14.79 -1.92 -4.10
C SER A 112 -13.93 -2.44 -2.93
N PHE A 113 -12.84 -1.73 -2.62
CA PHE A 113 -12.01 -2.06 -1.45
C PHE A 113 -12.78 -1.89 -0.13
N GLN A 114 -13.56 -0.80 0.02
CA GLN A 114 -14.35 -0.58 1.22
C GLN A 114 -15.44 -1.65 1.40
N GLU A 115 -16.11 -2.05 0.32
CA GLU A 115 -17.09 -3.15 0.33
C GLU A 115 -16.43 -4.47 0.77
N GLU A 116 -15.25 -4.80 0.23
CA GLU A 116 -14.47 -5.96 0.62
C GLU A 116 -14.16 -5.95 2.12
N MET A 117 -13.60 -4.85 2.63
CA MET A 117 -13.21 -4.72 4.03
C MET A 117 -14.42 -4.76 4.98
N GLN A 118 -15.55 -4.17 4.58
CA GLN A 118 -16.81 -4.25 5.34
C GLN A 118 -17.35 -5.69 5.40
N ALA A 119 -17.40 -6.38 4.25
CA ALA A 119 -17.85 -7.77 4.18
C ALA A 119 -16.99 -8.70 5.05
N ALA A 120 -15.68 -8.47 5.08
CA ALA A 120 -14.72 -9.21 5.90
C ALA A 120 -14.64 -8.73 7.36
N LYS A 121 -15.41 -7.71 7.75
CA LYS A 121 -15.41 -7.08 9.09
C LYS A 121 -14.02 -6.59 9.53
N VAL A 122 -13.22 -6.13 8.58
CA VAL A 122 -11.88 -5.59 8.83
C VAL A 122 -11.99 -4.16 9.32
N LYS A 123 -11.26 -3.81 10.38
CA LYS A 123 -11.14 -2.43 10.80
C LYS A 123 -10.30 -1.64 9.81
N HIS A 124 -10.93 -0.68 9.13
CA HIS A 124 -10.26 0.11 8.10
C HIS A 124 -10.76 1.55 8.06
N GLU A 125 -9.91 2.40 7.53
CA GLU A 125 -10.20 3.81 7.24
C GLU A 125 -9.64 4.14 5.86
N VAL A 126 -10.37 4.93 5.10
CA VAL A 126 -9.94 5.47 3.81
C VAL A 126 -10.03 6.99 3.86
N THR A 127 -8.91 7.66 3.63
CA THR A 127 -8.85 9.11 3.47
C THR A 127 -8.58 9.43 2.00
N VAL A 128 -9.52 10.14 1.36
CA VAL A 128 -9.37 10.64 0.00
C VAL A 128 -8.98 12.11 0.06
N PHE A 129 -7.83 12.47 -0.53
CA PHE A 129 -7.32 13.83 -0.57
C PHE A 129 -7.79 14.53 -1.84
N GLU A 130 -8.50 15.64 -1.68
CA GLU A 130 -8.94 16.49 -2.78
C GLU A 130 -7.77 16.97 -3.65
N ASN A 131 -7.96 17.01 -4.94
CA ASN A 131 -6.98 17.46 -5.93
C ASN A 131 -5.63 16.72 -5.90
N ALA A 132 -5.50 15.59 -5.21
CA ALA A 132 -4.30 14.77 -5.19
C ALA A 132 -4.35 13.69 -6.29
N LYS A 133 -3.23 13.51 -6.99
CA LYS A 133 -3.03 12.48 -8.02
C LYS A 133 -2.29 11.26 -7.45
N HIS A 134 -2.10 10.24 -8.29
CA HIS A 134 -1.17 9.16 -7.99
C HIS A 134 0.22 9.71 -7.69
N GLY A 135 0.91 9.19 -6.67
CA GLY A 135 2.23 9.67 -6.28
C GLY A 135 2.23 10.97 -5.46
N PHE A 136 1.09 11.41 -4.92
CA PHE A 136 0.96 12.68 -4.19
C PHE A 136 1.97 12.85 -3.03
N SER A 137 2.47 11.78 -2.49
CA SER A 137 3.45 11.76 -1.40
C SER A 137 4.91 11.76 -1.87
N ASN A 138 5.17 11.93 -3.19
CA ASN A 138 6.52 11.92 -3.74
C ASN A 138 6.87 13.31 -4.28
N PRO A 139 7.80 14.07 -3.67
CA PRO A 139 8.19 15.39 -4.16
C PRO A 139 8.71 15.43 -5.60
N LEU A 140 9.15 14.29 -6.14
CA LEU A 140 9.61 14.16 -7.52
C LEU A 140 8.50 13.70 -8.49
N ALA A 141 7.24 13.62 -8.06
CA ALA A 141 6.16 13.07 -8.89
C ALA A 141 5.96 13.87 -10.17
N ASP A 142 5.95 15.20 -10.11
CA ASP A 142 5.75 16.06 -11.27
C ASP A 142 6.90 15.95 -12.29
N GLU A 143 8.14 15.87 -11.80
CA GLU A 143 9.31 15.65 -12.64
C GLU A 143 9.24 14.28 -13.36
N ARG A 144 8.89 13.24 -12.62
CA ARG A 144 8.73 11.87 -13.15
C ARG A 144 7.56 11.75 -14.11
N ALA A 145 6.45 12.43 -13.82
CA ALA A 145 5.31 12.52 -14.74
C ALA A 145 5.72 13.06 -16.09
N LYS A 146 6.42 14.20 -16.09
CA LYS A 146 6.92 14.84 -17.31
C LYS A 146 7.95 13.99 -18.05
N ALA A 147 8.87 13.35 -17.33
CA ALA A 147 9.94 12.55 -17.92
C ALA A 147 9.43 11.24 -18.54
N ASN A 148 8.39 10.64 -17.99
CA ASN A 148 7.92 9.30 -18.37
C ASN A 148 6.52 9.30 -19.02
N GLY A 149 5.86 10.45 -19.16
CA GLY A 149 4.51 10.53 -19.73
C GLY A 149 3.43 9.82 -18.87
N VAL A 150 3.61 9.78 -17.55
CA VAL A 150 2.73 9.09 -16.61
C VAL A 150 1.95 10.13 -15.80
N ASP A 151 0.66 9.90 -15.53
CA ASP A 151 -0.17 10.84 -14.77
C ASP A 151 0.11 10.75 -13.26
N LEU A 152 1.13 11.46 -12.83
CA LEU A 152 1.54 11.60 -11.44
C LEU A 152 1.46 13.07 -11.02
N GLY A 153 1.36 13.36 -9.72
CA GLY A 153 1.44 14.72 -9.22
C GLY A 153 1.75 14.78 -7.74
N TYR A 154 2.65 15.68 -7.35
CA TYR A 154 2.97 15.93 -5.95
C TYR A 154 1.92 16.86 -5.32
N ASN A 155 1.49 16.54 -4.11
CA ASN A 155 0.61 17.39 -3.31
C ASN A 155 1.14 17.45 -1.87
N PRO A 156 1.82 18.54 -1.49
CA PRO A 156 2.47 18.64 -0.17
C PRO A 156 1.48 18.63 0.99
N GLU A 157 0.26 19.14 0.78
CA GLU A 157 -0.76 19.12 1.83
C GLU A 157 -1.28 17.70 2.07
N ALA A 158 -1.55 16.96 0.99
CA ALA A 158 -1.96 15.56 1.06
C ALA A 158 -0.85 14.68 1.67
N GLU A 159 0.41 14.91 1.30
CA GLU A 159 1.56 14.23 1.93
C GLU A 159 1.60 14.50 3.44
N GLN A 160 1.57 15.76 3.86
CA GLN A 160 1.65 16.14 5.27
C GLN A 160 0.50 15.52 6.09
N LYS A 161 -0.74 15.61 5.60
CA LYS A 161 -1.91 15.03 6.25
C LYS A 161 -1.82 13.50 6.29
N GLY A 162 -1.38 12.89 5.20
CA GLY A 162 -1.21 11.44 5.10
C GLY A 162 -0.16 10.91 6.07
N LEU A 163 1.00 11.56 6.17
CA LEU A 163 2.03 11.20 7.12
C LEU A 163 1.55 11.37 8.57
N ALA A 164 0.83 12.46 8.88
CA ALA A 164 0.26 12.67 10.22
C ALA A 164 -0.74 11.57 10.59
N ALA A 165 -1.64 11.17 9.67
CA ALA A 165 -2.58 10.09 9.88
C ALA A 165 -1.87 8.73 10.07
N MET A 166 -0.84 8.47 9.28
CA MET A 166 0.01 7.28 9.41
C MET A 166 0.64 7.21 10.80
N TYR A 167 1.33 8.28 11.25
CA TYR A 167 1.96 8.30 12.58
C TYR A 167 0.94 8.10 13.70
N ALA A 168 -0.21 8.75 13.62
CA ALA A 168 -1.27 8.60 14.61
C ALA A 168 -1.78 7.14 14.71
N LEU A 169 -1.91 6.43 13.58
CA LEU A 169 -2.27 5.02 13.58
C LEU A 169 -1.15 4.16 14.17
N LEU A 170 0.09 4.37 13.76
CA LEU A 170 1.23 3.59 14.24
C LEU A 170 1.43 3.77 15.75
N ASP A 171 1.39 4.99 16.27
CA ASP A 171 1.49 5.27 17.70
C ASP A 171 0.39 4.53 18.49
N ARG A 172 -0.84 4.55 18.00
CA ARG A 172 -1.96 3.86 18.66
C ARG A 172 -1.86 2.34 18.64
N ARG A 173 -1.25 1.79 17.57
CA ARG A 173 -1.23 0.32 17.34
C ARG A 173 0.06 -0.35 17.80
N LEU A 174 1.13 0.40 17.94
CA LEU A 174 2.45 -0.10 18.31
C LEU A 174 2.92 0.38 19.70
N ALA A 175 2.15 1.23 20.37
CA ALA A 175 2.44 1.68 21.72
C ALA A 175 2.48 0.53 22.75
#